data_454876fee7b7805e010300c95076c8eb
#
_entry.id   454876fee7b7805e010300c95076c8eb
#
_cell.length_a   1.000
_cell.length_b   1.000
_cell.length_c   1.000
_cell.angle_alpha   90.00
_cell.angle_beta   90.00
_cell.angle_gamma   90.00
#
_symmetry.space_group_name_H-M   'P 1'
#
loop_
_entity.id
_entity.type
_entity.pdbx_description
1 polymer ?
#
loop_
_entity_poly.entity_id
_entity_poly.type
_entity_poly.pdbx_seq_one_letter_code
_entity_poly.pdbx_strand_id
1 'polypeptide(L)'
;MREAKQKNESINEELIDRPYLARFTLGNMALEREILELFSGQMPRLVEQLRSAKTHAEWSLAAHTIRGSALAVGARDLANLAQIAESLDWNVDPQERDRARKEAANAVALASEHVCRYIACLFATG
;
A
#
# COMPACT_ATOMS: atom_id res chain seq x y z
N MET A 1 -30.03 -2.67 1.43
CA MET A 1 -29.65 -1.99 2.66
C MET A 1 -28.58 -2.71 3.42
N ARG A 2 -28.79 -3.96 3.74
CA ARG A 2 -27.77 -4.79 4.37
C ARG A 2 -26.51 -4.89 3.51
N GLU A 3 -26.70 -5.04 2.22
CA GLU A 3 -25.58 -5.18 1.29
C GLU A 3 -24.71 -3.95 1.27
N ALA A 4 -25.29 -2.76 1.30
CA ALA A 4 -24.54 -1.52 1.31
C ALA A 4 -23.74 -1.38 2.61
N LYS A 5 -24.33 -1.76 3.73
CA LYS A 5 -23.66 -1.71 5.03
C LYS A 5 -22.50 -2.70 5.10
N GLN A 6 -22.73 -3.92 4.56
CA GLN A 6 -21.67 -4.92 4.49
C GLN A 6 -20.53 -4.49 3.58
N LYS A 7 -20.85 -3.85 2.47
CA LYS A 7 -19.84 -3.30 1.57
C LYS A 7 -18.96 -2.28 2.26
N ASN A 8 -19.55 -1.39 3.06
CA ASN A 8 -18.78 -0.38 3.77
C ASN A 8 -17.86 -1.02 4.81
N GLU A 9 -18.35 -2.01 5.51
CA GLU A 9 -17.53 -2.75 6.47
C GLU A 9 -16.40 -3.50 5.77
N SER A 10 -16.70 -4.12 4.63
CA SER A 10 -15.71 -4.84 3.83
C SER A 10 -14.62 -3.91 3.31
N ILE A 11 -15.00 -2.70 2.85
CA ILE A 11 -14.03 -1.71 2.37
C ILE A 11 -13.06 -1.33 3.47
N ASN A 12 -13.57 -1.10 4.69
CA ASN A 12 -12.72 -0.75 5.82
C ASN A 12 -11.79 -1.89 6.21
N GLU A 13 -12.27 -3.12 6.15
CA GLU A 13 -11.47 -4.30 6.43
C GLU A 13 -10.41 -4.53 5.36
N GLU A 14 -10.72 -4.19 4.10
CA GLU A 14 -9.80 -4.37 2.98
C GLU A 14 -8.61 -3.43 3.03
N LEU A 15 -8.72 -2.27 3.67
CA LEU A 15 -7.59 -1.34 3.77
C LEU A 15 -6.46 -1.94 4.59
N ILE A 16 -6.78 -2.57 5.70
CA ILE A 16 -5.82 -3.34 6.49
C ILE A 16 -6.55 -4.55 7.05
N ASP A 17 -5.99 -5.73 6.84
CA ASP A 17 -6.52 -6.96 7.42
C ASP A 17 -6.04 -7.05 8.86
N ARG A 18 -6.79 -6.47 9.77
CA ARG A 18 -6.42 -6.41 11.19
C ARG A 18 -6.36 -7.78 11.87
N PRO A 19 -7.28 -8.72 11.57
CA PRO A 19 -7.14 -10.08 12.12
C PRO A 19 -5.83 -10.75 11.69
N TYR A 20 -5.40 -10.54 10.44
CA TYR A 20 -4.12 -11.04 9.95
C TYR A 20 -2.96 -10.43 10.74
N LEU A 21 -2.96 -9.10 10.91
CA LEU A 21 -1.93 -8.40 11.67
C LEU A 21 -1.89 -8.88 13.12
N ALA A 22 -3.04 -9.10 13.73
CA ALA A 22 -3.16 -9.56 15.11
C ALA A 22 -2.50 -10.91 15.34
N ARG A 23 -2.37 -11.73 14.31
CA ARG A 23 -1.69 -13.03 14.41
C ARG A 23 -0.21 -12.87 14.72
N PHE A 24 0.40 -11.81 14.25
CA PHE A 24 1.82 -11.52 14.49
C PHE A 24 2.07 -10.75 15.77
N THR A 25 1.11 -9.94 16.19
CA THR A 25 1.23 -9.13 17.40
C THR A 25 0.66 -9.85 18.63
N LEU A 26 0.04 -11.01 18.43
CA LEU A 26 -0.64 -11.78 19.49
C LEU A 26 -1.67 -10.92 20.23
N GLY A 27 -2.32 -10.01 19.49
CA GLY A 27 -3.33 -9.13 20.07
C GLY A 27 -2.78 -7.97 20.87
N ASN A 28 -1.46 -7.75 20.85
CA ASN A 28 -0.85 -6.62 21.56
C ASN A 28 -1.12 -5.35 20.78
N MET A 29 -2.01 -4.52 21.30
CA MET A 29 -2.46 -3.30 20.59
C MET A 29 -1.38 -2.23 20.51
N ALA A 30 -0.50 -2.15 21.52
CA ALA A 30 0.61 -1.21 21.47
C ALA A 30 1.59 -1.55 20.36
N LEU A 31 1.89 -2.84 20.20
CA LEU A 31 2.75 -3.31 19.12
C LEU A 31 2.10 -3.11 17.76
N GLU A 32 0.80 -3.41 17.64
CA GLU A 32 0.05 -3.18 16.40
C GLU A 32 0.13 -1.73 15.98
N ARG A 33 -0.09 -0.81 16.92
CA ARG A 33 -0.01 0.63 16.66
C ARG A 33 1.39 1.03 16.18
N GLU A 34 2.41 0.52 16.85
CA GLU A 34 3.81 0.82 16.49
C GLU A 34 4.12 0.38 15.07
N ILE A 35 3.71 -0.83 14.70
CA ILE A 35 3.93 -1.37 13.36
C ILE A 35 3.22 -0.52 12.31
N LEU A 36 1.95 -0.16 12.57
CA LEU A 36 1.18 0.63 11.63
C LEU A 36 1.71 2.05 11.49
N GLU A 37 2.18 2.64 12.57
CA GLU A 37 2.78 3.98 12.53
C GLU A 37 4.11 3.97 11.78
N LEU A 38 4.92 2.93 11.93
CA LEU A 38 6.14 2.76 11.16
C LEU A 38 5.84 2.63 9.68
N PHE A 39 4.87 1.80 9.33
CA PHE A 39 4.42 1.64 7.95
C PHE A 39 4.00 2.99 7.36
N SER A 40 3.14 3.70 8.07
CA SER A 40 2.61 5.00 7.63
C SER A 40 3.73 6.02 7.43
N GLY A 41 4.73 6.01 8.31
CA GLY A 41 5.86 6.94 8.22
C GLY A 41 6.80 6.65 7.06
N GLN A 42 6.88 5.40 6.62
CA GLN A 42 7.78 4.99 5.52
C GLN A 42 7.15 5.17 4.14
N MET A 43 5.85 5.10 4.04
CA MET A 43 5.16 5.08 2.74
C MET A 43 5.43 6.29 1.86
N PRO A 44 5.39 7.54 2.35
CA PRO A 44 5.65 8.68 1.47
C PRO A 44 7.00 8.62 0.78
N ARG A 45 8.04 8.18 1.49
CA ARG A 45 9.37 8.05 0.90
C ARG A 45 9.43 6.94 -0.13
N LEU A 46 8.80 5.81 0.15
CA LEU A 46 8.78 4.69 -0.78
C LEU A 46 8.03 5.02 -2.07
N VAL A 47 6.90 5.71 -1.94
CA VAL A 47 6.13 6.18 -3.10
C VAL A 47 6.97 7.15 -3.93
N GLU A 48 7.69 8.07 -3.27
CA GLU A 48 8.56 9.00 -3.98
C GLU A 48 9.69 8.29 -4.70
N GLN A 49 10.27 7.26 -4.09
CA GLN A 49 11.28 6.44 -4.76
C GLN A 49 10.73 5.77 -6.02
N LEU A 50 9.49 5.30 -5.94
CA LEU A 50 8.84 4.72 -7.11
C LEU A 50 8.67 5.76 -8.22
N ARG A 51 8.13 6.93 -7.87
CA ARG A 51 7.88 8.00 -8.83
C ARG A 51 9.16 8.51 -9.49
N SER A 52 10.24 8.59 -8.74
CA SER A 52 11.50 9.16 -9.23
C SER A 52 12.44 8.12 -9.83
N ALA A 53 12.04 6.85 -9.89
CA ALA A 53 12.86 5.79 -10.46
C ALA A 53 13.15 6.06 -11.93
N LYS A 54 14.43 5.95 -12.30
CA LYS A 54 14.87 6.22 -13.67
C LYS A 54 15.22 4.95 -14.44
N THR A 55 15.44 3.85 -13.73
CA THR A 55 15.80 2.57 -14.33
C THR A 55 14.77 1.51 -13.93
N HIS A 56 14.72 0.44 -14.73
CA HIS A 56 13.87 -0.71 -14.41
C HIS A 56 14.22 -1.28 -13.03
N ALA A 57 15.52 -1.36 -12.73
CA ALA A 57 15.97 -1.91 -11.45
C ALA A 57 15.48 -1.06 -10.27
N GLU A 58 15.58 0.27 -10.37
CA GLU A 58 15.09 1.17 -9.32
C GLU A 58 13.59 1.07 -9.14
N TRP A 59 12.87 1.03 -10.25
CA TRP A 59 11.41 0.89 -10.25
C TRP A 59 10.98 -0.43 -9.59
N SER A 60 11.58 -1.53 -10.02
CA SER A 60 11.25 -2.85 -9.49
C SER A 60 11.55 -2.95 -8.00
N LEU A 61 12.68 -2.40 -7.57
CA LEU A 61 13.04 -2.42 -6.15
C LEU A 61 12.04 -1.64 -5.31
N ALA A 62 11.68 -0.42 -5.75
CA ALA A 62 10.72 0.40 -5.03
C ALA A 62 9.35 -0.28 -4.95
N ALA A 63 8.85 -0.79 -6.07
CA ALA A 63 7.57 -1.48 -6.12
C ALA A 63 7.57 -2.73 -5.23
N HIS A 64 8.64 -3.51 -5.29
CA HIS A 64 8.79 -4.71 -4.47
C HIS A 64 8.80 -4.38 -2.98
N THR A 65 9.50 -3.32 -2.60
CA THR A 65 9.57 -2.88 -1.20
C THR A 65 8.20 -2.44 -0.70
N ILE A 66 7.47 -1.67 -1.50
CA ILE A 66 6.10 -1.25 -1.14
C ILE A 66 5.21 -2.48 -0.97
N ARG A 67 5.29 -3.42 -1.90
CA ARG A 67 4.50 -4.65 -1.83
C ARG A 67 4.79 -5.42 -0.54
N GLY A 68 6.06 -5.62 -0.22
CA GLY A 68 6.44 -6.33 0.98
C GLY A 68 5.96 -5.65 2.25
N SER A 69 6.11 -4.33 2.33
CA SER A 69 5.64 -3.56 3.48
C SER A 69 4.12 -3.63 3.62
N ALA A 70 3.41 -3.53 2.50
CA ALA A 70 1.95 -3.60 2.50
C ALA A 70 1.45 -4.98 2.93
N LEU A 71 2.10 -6.05 2.46
CA LEU A 71 1.75 -7.41 2.86
C LEU A 71 1.96 -7.62 4.35
N ALA A 72 3.02 -7.04 4.90
CA ALA A 72 3.34 -7.20 6.31
C ALA A 72 2.25 -6.66 7.23
N VAL A 73 1.54 -5.61 6.82
CA VAL A 73 0.46 -5.03 7.63
C VAL A 73 -0.93 -5.43 7.15
N GLY A 74 -1.02 -6.28 6.13
CA GLY A 74 -2.31 -6.71 5.61
C GLY A 74 -3.00 -5.70 4.72
N ALA A 75 -2.26 -4.75 4.13
CA ALA A 75 -2.80 -3.79 3.16
C ALA A 75 -2.79 -4.42 1.77
N ARG A 76 -3.71 -5.34 1.54
CA ARG A 76 -3.71 -6.20 0.35
C ARG A 76 -3.94 -5.46 -0.95
N ASP A 77 -4.83 -4.49 -0.97
CA ASP A 77 -5.10 -3.72 -2.18
C ASP A 77 -3.87 -2.94 -2.61
N LEU A 78 -3.20 -2.29 -1.66
CA LEU A 78 -1.95 -1.60 -1.93
C LEU A 78 -0.88 -2.58 -2.43
N ALA A 79 -0.78 -3.75 -1.80
CA ALA A 79 0.18 -4.78 -2.20
C ALA A 79 -0.09 -5.23 -3.64
N ASN A 80 -1.35 -5.42 -4.01
CA ASN A 80 -1.73 -5.83 -5.37
C ASN A 80 -1.36 -4.75 -6.39
N LEU A 81 -1.60 -3.50 -6.08
CA LEU A 81 -1.24 -2.39 -6.98
C LEU A 81 0.26 -2.27 -7.14
N ALA A 82 1.01 -2.49 -6.06
CA ALA A 82 2.48 -2.50 -6.12
C ALA A 82 2.98 -3.67 -6.97
N GLN A 83 2.33 -4.82 -6.88
CA GLN A 83 2.67 -5.98 -7.71
C GLN A 83 2.42 -5.70 -9.18
N ILE A 84 1.31 -5.07 -9.50
CA ILE A 84 1.01 -4.66 -10.87
C ILE A 84 2.09 -3.71 -11.39
N ALA A 85 2.49 -2.74 -10.56
CA ALA A 85 3.55 -1.80 -10.92
C ALA A 85 4.88 -2.54 -11.17
N GLU A 86 5.22 -3.48 -10.30
CA GLU A 86 6.45 -4.26 -10.43
C GLU A 86 6.47 -5.08 -11.72
N SER A 87 5.31 -5.53 -12.18
CA SER A 87 5.16 -6.43 -13.33
C SER A 87 5.10 -5.69 -14.67
N LEU A 88 5.19 -4.37 -14.69
CA LEU A 88 5.13 -3.62 -15.95
C LEU A 88 6.27 -4.00 -16.88
N ASP A 89 5.93 -4.16 -18.16
CA ASP A 89 6.90 -4.47 -19.20
C ASP A 89 7.65 -3.20 -19.59
N TRP A 90 8.98 -3.22 -19.45
CA TRP A 90 9.84 -2.10 -19.80
C TRP A 90 10.30 -2.15 -21.25
N ASN A 91 10.05 -3.27 -21.95
CA ASN A 91 10.43 -3.47 -23.35
C ASN A 91 9.29 -3.06 -24.29
N VAL A 92 8.72 -1.89 -24.04
CA VAL A 92 7.66 -1.30 -24.87
C VAL A 92 8.12 0.08 -25.31
N ASP A 93 7.34 0.71 -26.17
CA ASP A 93 7.59 2.08 -26.61
C ASP A 93 7.79 3.02 -25.42
N PRO A 94 8.82 3.92 -25.44
CA PRO A 94 9.08 4.79 -24.30
C PRO A 94 7.90 5.63 -23.85
N GLN A 95 7.06 6.12 -24.77
CA GLN A 95 5.88 6.90 -24.38
C GLN A 95 4.84 6.03 -23.68
N GLU A 96 4.65 4.83 -24.19
CA GLU A 96 3.73 3.87 -23.59
C GLU A 96 4.21 3.46 -22.20
N ARG A 97 5.51 3.21 -22.08
CA ARG A 97 6.12 2.87 -20.80
C ARG A 97 5.94 3.99 -19.78
N ASP A 98 6.22 5.22 -20.17
CA ASP A 98 6.11 6.37 -19.28
C ASP A 98 4.67 6.58 -18.81
N ARG A 99 3.71 6.39 -19.70
CA ARG A 99 2.29 6.48 -19.35
C ARG A 99 1.91 5.39 -18.34
N ALA A 100 2.30 4.16 -18.62
CA ALA A 100 1.98 3.03 -17.76
C ALA A 100 2.61 3.19 -16.38
N ARG A 101 3.84 3.66 -16.32
CA ARG A 101 4.54 3.92 -15.06
C ARG A 101 3.83 5.01 -14.25
N LYS A 102 3.45 6.08 -14.92
CA LYS A 102 2.76 7.19 -14.27
C LYS A 102 1.43 6.75 -13.67
N GLU A 103 0.65 6.00 -14.45
CA GLU A 103 -0.63 5.47 -13.99
C GLU A 103 -0.45 4.52 -12.80
N ALA A 104 0.52 3.61 -12.89
CA ALA A 104 0.78 2.66 -11.83
C ALA A 104 1.26 3.34 -10.56
N ALA A 105 2.17 4.32 -10.68
CA ALA A 105 2.67 5.06 -9.53
C ALA A 105 1.57 5.89 -8.88
N ASN A 106 0.69 6.49 -9.68
CA ASN A 106 -0.43 7.25 -9.14
C ASN A 106 -1.42 6.35 -8.39
N ALA A 107 -1.69 5.15 -8.92
CA ALA A 107 -2.57 4.19 -8.25
C ALA A 107 -1.98 3.75 -6.91
N VAL A 108 -0.69 3.45 -6.89
CA VAL A 108 0.02 3.07 -5.65
C VAL A 108 -0.01 4.23 -4.65
N ALA A 109 0.25 5.45 -5.12
CA ALA A 109 0.28 6.63 -4.27
C ALA A 109 -1.09 6.88 -3.63
N LEU A 110 -2.16 6.77 -4.41
CA LEU A 110 -3.51 6.99 -3.91
C LEU A 110 -3.91 5.93 -2.89
N ALA A 111 -3.60 4.67 -3.18
CA ALA A 111 -3.88 3.58 -2.25
C ALA A 111 -3.09 3.74 -0.96
N SER A 112 -1.83 4.15 -1.06
CA SER A 112 -0.98 4.43 0.10
C SER A 112 -1.58 5.54 0.97
N GLU A 113 -2.05 6.61 0.34
CA GLU A 113 -2.70 7.71 1.04
C GLU A 113 -3.93 7.24 1.82
N HIS A 114 -4.75 6.41 1.18
CA HIS A 114 -5.96 5.89 1.82
C HIS A 114 -5.61 5.04 3.03
N VAL A 115 -4.62 4.18 2.91
CA VAL A 115 -4.18 3.33 4.02
C VAL A 115 -3.61 4.18 5.16
N CYS A 116 -2.76 5.13 4.86
CA CYS A 116 -2.16 6.00 5.87
C CYS A 116 -3.23 6.84 6.58
N ARG A 117 -4.23 7.30 5.84
CA ARG A 117 -5.34 8.05 6.43
C ARG A 117 -6.19 7.17 7.34
N TYR A 118 -6.42 5.93 6.93
CA TYR A 118 -7.12 4.95 7.74
C TYR A 118 -6.37 4.69 9.06
N ILE A 119 -5.05 4.53 8.99
CA ILE A 119 -4.21 4.33 10.17
C ILE A 119 -4.30 5.53 11.10
N ALA A 120 -4.21 6.74 10.54
CA ALA A 120 -4.33 7.97 11.33
C ALA A 120 -5.68 8.03 12.05
N CYS A 121 -6.75 7.62 11.39
CA CYS A 121 -8.08 7.60 11.99
C CYS A 121 -8.21 6.57 13.11
N LEU A 122 -7.52 5.44 13.00
CA LEU A 122 -7.56 4.41 14.03
C LEU A 122 -7.04 4.94 15.37
N PHE A 123 -6.08 5.84 15.34
CA PHE A 123 -5.41 6.33 16.55
C PHE A 123 -5.71 7.80 16.87
N ALA A 124 -6.62 8.42 16.14
CA ALA A 124 -6.92 9.84 16.31
C ALA A 124 -7.56 10.17 17.66
N THR A 125 -8.29 9.22 18.23
CA THR A 125 -8.99 9.41 19.51
C THR A 125 -8.25 8.82 20.68
N GLY A 126 -7.02 8.44 20.44
CA GLY A 126 -6.10 7.77 21.37
C GLY A 126 -6.04 8.25 22.74
#